data_75b3d63ba634a695a535a90639c002ac
#
_entry.id   75b3d63ba634a695a535a90639c002ac
#
_cell.length_a   1.000
_cell.length_b   1.000
_cell.length_c   1.000
_cell.angle_alpha   90.00
_cell.angle_beta   90.00
_cell.angle_gamma   90.00
#
_symmetry.space_group_name_H-M   'P 1'
#
loop_
_entity.id
_entity.type
_entity.pdbx_description
1 polymer ?
#
loop_
_entity_poly.entity_id
_entity_poly.type
_entity_poly.pdbx_seq_one_letter_code
_entity_poly.pdbx_strand_id
1 'polypeptide(L)'
;MAFIYLTLEQAIDIHEKTVEISGGGTLGHLDLGLLDGVLQHIQNDDYYPTFEEKLTHLFFSACKFHVFQDGNKRIAITLCAQMLLFNGYLYCTSSFIREMENISYHVAASSIDRELLADLISATLNKDTDNEELKLRLLNAISVNGGGEDYETPL
;
A
#
# COMPACT_ATOMS: atom_id res chain seq x y z
N MET A 1 1.44 -1.05 23.76
CA MET A 1 1.43 0.25 23.16
C MET A 1 0.32 0.37 22.15
N ALA A 2 -0.41 1.43 22.21
CA ALA A 2 -1.56 1.59 21.34
C ALA A 2 -1.17 2.30 20.06
N PHE A 3 -1.62 1.81 18.94
CA PHE A 3 -1.38 2.46 17.66
C PHE A 3 -2.52 3.44 17.40
N ILE A 4 -2.25 4.44 16.58
CA ILE A 4 -3.25 5.41 16.16
C ILE A 4 -3.71 5.01 14.76
N TYR A 5 -5.02 4.79 14.62
CA TYR A 5 -5.58 4.32 13.37
C TYR A 5 -6.31 5.42 12.63
N LEU A 6 -6.47 5.25 11.32
CA LEU A 6 -7.27 6.18 10.53
C LEU A 6 -8.74 5.91 10.79
N THR A 7 -9.52 6.96 10.88
CA THR A 7 -10.98 6.83 10.87
C THR A 7 -11.47 6.79 9.44
N LEU A 8 -12.68 6.34 9.25
CA LEU A 8 -13.28 6.33 7.91
C LEU A 8 -13.35 7.74 7.33
N GLU A 9 -13.69 8.72 8.15
CA GLU A 9 -13.76 10.11 7.69
C GLU A 9 -12.40 10.60 7.22
N GLN A 10 -11.35 10.27 7.95
CA GLN A 10 -10.00 10.68 7.56
C GLN A 10 -9.61 10.01 6.25
N ALA A 11 -9.96 8.74 6.09
CA ALA A 11 -9.61 8.01 4.87
C ALA A 11 -10.36 8.58 3.66
N ILE A 12 -11.61 8.98 3.83
CA ILE A 12 -12.38 9.60 2.76
C ILE A 12 -11.74 10.93 2.36
N ASP A 13 -11.33 11.73 3.35
CA ASP A 13 -10.70 13.02 3.09
C ASP A 13 -9.38 12.82 2.33
N ILE A 14 -8.60 11.83 2.70
CA ILE A 14 -7.35 11.52 2.02
C ILE A 14 -7.63 11.11 0.58
N HIS A 15 -8.67 10.32 0.37
CA HIS A 15 -9.04 9.88 -0.98
C HIS A 15 -9.39 11.09 -1.86
N GLU A 16 -10.19 12.00 -1.33
CA GLU A 16 -10.60 13.18 -2.09
C GLU A 16 -9.39 14.05 -2.44
N LYS A 17 -8.49 14.24 -1.48
CA LYS A 17 -7.30 15.05 -1.73
C LYS A 17 -6.36 14.38 -2.71
N THR A 18 -6.25 13.07 -2.64
CA THR A 18 -5.39 12.32 -3.54
C THR A 18 -5.89 12.46 -4.98
N VAL A 19 -7.19 12.33 -5.18
CA VAL A 19 -7.78 12.45 -6.51
C VAL A 19 -7.58 13.88 -7.04
N GLU A 20 -7.77 14.88 -6.19
CA GLU A 20 -7.63 16.25 -6.58
C GLU A 20 -6.19 16.56 -7.01
N ILE A 21 -5.21 16.14 -6.24
CA ILE A 21 -3.81 16.40 -6.56
C ILE A 21 -3.38 15.66 -7.80
N SER A 22 -3.97 14.50 -8.07
CA SER A 22 -3.59 13.70 -9.20
C SER A 22 -4.14 14.20 -10.52
N GLY A 23 -4.79 15.31 -10.53
CA GLY A 23 -5.28 15.85 -11.79
C GLY A 23 -6.74 15.63 -12.00
N GLY A 24 -7.42 15.28 -10.97
CA GLY A 24 -8.84 15.11 -11.04
C GLY A 24 -9.24 13.72 -11.37
N GLY A 25 -10.12 13.56 -12.24
CA GLY A 25 -10.75 12.30 -12.44
C GLY A 25 -11.96 12.25 -11.58
N THR A 26 -12.71 11.21 -11.69
CA THR A 26 -13.92 11.09 -10.91
C THR A 26 -13.53 10.61 -9.54
N LEU A 27 -14.26 11.04 -8.55
CA LEU A 27 -14.09 10.51 -7.24
C LEU A 27 -14.47 9.04 -7.23
N GLY A 28 -15.15 8.60 -8.22
CA GLY A 28 -15.49 7.21 -8.41
C GLY A 28 -16.46 6.69 -7.40
N HIS A 29 -16.63 5.38 -7.38
CA HIS A 29 -17.48 4.77 -6.43
C HIS A 29 -16.60 4.28 -5.31
N LEU A 30 -16.69 4.93 -4.18
CA LEU A 30 -15.94 4.53 -3.03
C LEU A 30 -16.82 3.57 -2.24
N ASP A 31 -16.43 2.33 -2.14
CA ASP A 31 -17.19 1.37 -1.34
C ASP A 31 -16.79 1.59 0.11
N LEU A 32 -17.57 2.39 0.80
CA LEU A 32 -17.26 2.74 2.18
C LEU A 32 -17.28 1.54 3.10
N GLY A 33 -18.08 0.54 2.78
CA GLY A 33 -18.14 -0.66 3.58
C GLY A 33 -16.85 -1.45 3.52
N LEU A 34 -16.27 -1.58 2.32
CA LEU A 34 -15.00 -2.28 2.18
C LEU A 34 -13.89 -1.52 2.88
N LEU A 35 -13.83 -0.23 2.69
CA LEU A 35 -12.79 0.58 3.31
C LEU A 35 -12.91 0.54 4.82
N ASP A 36 -14.11 0.72 5.35
CA ASP A 36 -14.32 0.70 6.78
C ASP A 36 -13.97 -0.67 7.35
N GLY A 37 -14.30 -1.72 6.62
CA GLY A 37 -13.97 -3.08 7.06
C GLY A 37 -12.47 -3.28 7.24
N VAL A 38 -11.66 -2.78 6.30
CA VAL A 38 -10.22 -2.92 6.41
C VAL A 38 -9.70 -2.09 7.58
N LEU A 39 -10.20 -0.86 7.72
CA LEU A 39 -9.76 0.00 8.82
C LEU A 39 -10.10 -0.60 10.19
N GLN A 40 -11.20 -1.31 10.28
CA GLN A 40 -11.57 -1.99 11.52
C GLN A 40 -10.74 -3.26 11.71
N HIS A 41 -10.53 -4.01 10.65
CA HIS A 41 -9.80 -5.27 10.76
C HIS A 41 -8.38 -5.09 11.26
N ILE A 42 -7.67 -4.07 10.82
CA ILE A 42 -6.28 -3.89 11.23
C ILE A 42 -6.14 -3.55 12.70
N GLN A 43 -7.25 -3.23 13.36
CA GLN A 43 -7.21 -2.98 14.79
C GLN A 43 -7.18 -4.27 15.60
N ASN A 44 -7.39 -5.40 14.94
CA ASN A 44 -7.41 -6.70 15.61
C ASN A 44 -5.98 -7.18 15.81
N ASP A 45 -5.48 -7.12 17.03
CA ASP A 45 -4.11 -7.50 17.34
C ASP A 45 -3.89 -9.01 17.28
N ASP A 46 -4.93 -9.80 17.28
CA ASP A 46 -4.77 -11.26 17.17
C ASP A 46 -4.42 -11.63 15.74
N TYR A 47 -5.00 -10.95 14.75
CA TYR A 47 -4.72 -11.23 13.36
C TYR A 47 -3.56 -10.40 12.83
N TYR A 48 -3.39 -9.19 13.31
CA TYR A 48 -2.34 -8.29 12.85
C TYR A 48 -1.60 -7.74 14.07
N PRO A 49 -0.74 -8.56 14.68
CA PRO A 49 -0.10 -8.19 15.94
C PRO A 49 0.94 -7.08 15.84
N THR A 50 1.56 -6.88 14.69
CA THR A 50 2.59 -5.86 14.55
C THR A 50 2.11 -4.73 13.69
N PHE A 51 2.73 -3.57 13.85
CA PHE A 51 2.39 -2.41 13.02
C PHE A 51 2.65 -2.72 11.54
N GLU A 52 3.72 -3.44 11.25
CA GLU A 52 4.05 -3.79 9.88
C GLU A 52 2.99 -4.67 9.25
N GLU A 53 2.42 -5.59 10.03
CA GLU A 53 1.35 -6.44 9.51
C GLU A 53 0.07 -5.64 9.26
N LYS A 54 -0.22 -4.70 10.14
CA LYS A 54 -1.39 -3.83 9.97
C LYS A 54 -1.24 -2.98 8.71
N LEU A 55 -0.04 -2.42 8.52
CA LEU A 55 0.23 -1.58 7.37
C LEU A 55 0.17 -2.39 6.08
N THR A 56 0.72 -3.61 6.11
CA THR A 56 0.70 -4.50 4.95
C THR A 56 -0.73 -4.82 4.54
N HIS A 57 -1.59 -5.13 5.50
CA HIS A 57 -2.98 -5.46 5.18
C HIS A 57 -3.71 -4.26 4.57
N LEU A 58 -3.49 -3.07 5.13
CA LEU A 58 -4.12 -1.87 4.61
C LEU A 58 -3.65 -1.60 3.18
N PHE A 59 -2.35 -1.68 2.95
CA PHE A 59 -1.77 -1.40 1.64
C PHE A 59 -2.26 -2.42 0.60
N PHE A 60 -2.18 -3.69 0.94
CA PHE A 60 -2.57 -4.76 0.02
C PHE A 60 -4.04 -4.64 -0.35
N SER A 61 -4.89 -4.43 0.65
CA SER A 61 -6.32 -4.32 0.42
C SER A 61 -6.67 -3.11 -0.43
N ALA A 62 -6.03 -1.98 -0.13
CA ALA A 62 -6.31 -0.76 -0.90
C ALA A 62 -5.87 -0.89 -2.36
N CYS A 63 -4.76 -1.58 -2.62
CA CYS A 63 -4.34 -1.81 -4.00
C CYS A 63 -5.32 -2.69 -4.76
N LYS A 64 -6.06 -3.52 -4.04
CA LYS A 64 -6.97 -4.47 -4.68
C LYS A 64 -8.42 -3.96 -4.72
N PHE A 65 -8.68 -2.75 -4.19
CA PHE A 65 -10.03 -2.25 -4.21
C PHE A 65 -10.38 -1.81 -5.61
N HIS A 66 -11.27 -2.50 -6.25
CA HIS A 66 -11.72 -2.11 -7.57
C HIS A 66 -12.63 -0.89 -7.53
N VAL A 67 -13.10 -0.55 -6.33
CA VAL A 67 -13.98 0.58 -6.18
C VAL A 67 -13.29 1.92 -6.30
N PHE A 68 -11.96 1.96 -6.14
CA PHE A 68 -11.22 3.17 -6.37
C PHE A 68 -10.83 3.14 -7.85
N GLN A 69 -11.67 3.61 -8.72
CA GLN A 69 -11.43 3.49 -10.13
C GLN A 69 -10.14 4.12 -10.58
N ASP A 70 -9.87 5.33 -10.13
CA ASP A 70 -8.64 5.97 -10.46
C ASP A 70 -7.88 6.18 -9.21
N GLY A 71 -6.61 5.90 -9.23
CA GLY A 71 -5.72 6.23 -8.14
C GLY A 71 -5.80 5.32 -6.93
N ASN A 72 -6.41 4.13 -7.06
CA ASN A 72 -6.45 3.24 -5.92
C ASN A 72 -5.05 2.84 -5.46
N LYS A 73 -4.09 2.77 -6.38
CA LYS A 73 -2.71 2.48 -5.99
C LYS A 73 -2.13 3.66 -5.20
N ARG A 74 -2.48 4.88 -5.63
CA ARG A 74 -2.01 6.06 -4.93
C ARG A 74 -2.67 6.17 -3.57
N ILE A 75 -3.94 5.76 -3.47
CA ILE A 75 -4.65 5.77 -2.21
C ILE A 75 -3.98 4.82 -1.23
N ALA A 76 -3.54 3.66 -1.70
CA ALA A 76 -2.84 2.72 -0.84
C ALA A 76 -1.62 3.39 -0.20
N ILE A 77 -0.86 4.13 -1.02
CA ILE A 77 0.34 4.80 -0.55
C ILE A 77 -0.01 5.92 0.44
N THR A 78 -1.00 6.73 0.11
CA THR A 78 -1.32 7.89 0.95
C THR A 78 -1.96 7.49 2.28
N LEU A 79 -2.81 6.47 2.27
CA LEU A 79 -3.39 5.98 3.52
C LEU A 79 -2.30 5.42 4.45
N CYS A 80 -1.40 4.63 3.88
CA CYS A 80 -0.33 4.05 4.69
C CYS A 80 0.67 5.11 5.14
N ALA A 81 0.96 6.10 4.30
CA ALA A 81 1.86 7.18 4.70
C ALA A 81 1.26 7.96 5.89
N GLN A 82 -0.05 8.17 5.87
CA GLN A 82 -0.69 8.86 6.98
C GLN A 82 -0.63 8.02 8.27
N MET A 83 -0.79 6.70 8.13
CA MET A 83 -0.64 5.81 9.28
C MET A 83 0.78 5.88 9.84
N LEU A 84 1.77 5.94 8.96
CA LEU A 84 3.15 6.09 9.41
C LEU A 84 3.35 7.38 10.19
N LEU A 85 2.82 8.48 9.67
CA LEU A 85 2.96 9.76 10.34
C LEU A 85 2.27 9.76 11.68
N PHE A 86 1.08 9.21 11.77
CA PHE A 86 0.34 9.16 13.02
C PHE A 86 1.07 8.35 14.10
N ASN A 87 1.88 7.40 13.69
CA ASN A 87 2.51 6.49 14.62
C ASN A 87 4.02 6.75 14.79
N GLY A 88 4.46 7.92 14.37
CA GLY A 88 5.82 8.35 14.67
C GLY A 88 6.90 7.92 13.70
N TYR A 89 6.54 7.46 12.53
CA TYR A 89 7.49 6.99 11.56
C TYR A 89 7.88 8.06 10.55
N LEU A 90 8.17 9.27 11.06
CA LEU A 90 8.53 10.35 10.17
C LEU A 90 9.79 10.05 9.37
N TYR A 91 10.73 9.35 9.98
CA TYR A 91 12.03 9.14 9.40
C TYR A 91 11.98 8.33 8.09
N CYS A 92 10.96 7.52 7.90
CA CYS A 92 10.90 6.66 6.72
C CYS A 92 9.71 6.95 5.80
N THR A 93 8.90 7.96 6.12
CA THR A 93 7.69 8.21 5.33
C THR A 93 8.02 8.59 3.90
N SER A 94 9.00 9.46 3.67
CA SER A 94 9.37 9.83 2.32
C SER A 94 9.90 8.65 1.52
N SER A 95 10.72 7.83 2.15
CA SER A 95 11.23 6.62 1.50
C SER A 95 10.10 5.67 1.16
N PHE A 96 9.16 5.53 2.08
CA PHE A 96 8.02 4.66 1.87
C PHE A 96 7.23 5.10 0.64
N ILE A 97 6.92 6.39 0.54
CA ILE A 97 6.17 6.90 -0.59
C ILE A 97 6.91 6.62 -1.89
N ARG A 98 8.21 6.89 -1.91
CA ARG A 98 8.98 6.69 -3.12
C ARG A 98 9.09 5.22 -3.51
N GLU A 99 9.36 4.36 -2.52
CA GLU A 99 9.57 2.95 -2.82
C GLU A 99 8.26 2.25 -3.21
N MET A 100 7.16 2.67 -2.64
CA MET A 100 5.90 1.98 -2.86
C MET A 100 5.22 2.36 -4.18
N GLU A 101 5.73 3.35 -4.88
CA GLU A 101 5.11 3.78 -6.11
C GLU A 101 5.06 2.66 -7.14
N ASN A 102 6.19 2.04 -7.43
CA ASN A 102 6.21 0.92 -8.36
C ASN A 102 5.65 -0.35 -7.73
N ILE A 103 5.89 -0.54 -6.45
CA ILE A 103 5.42 -1.73 -5.77
C ILE A 103 3.90 -1.80 -5.79
N SER A 104 3.21 -0.66 -5.61
CA SER A 104 1.75 -0.66 -5.61
C SER A 104 1.18 -1.14 -6.95
N TYR A 105 1.83 -0.78 -8.03
CA TYR A 105 1.41 -1.22 -9.35
C TYR A 105 1.47 -2.75 -9.45
N HIS A 106 2.56 -3.33 -8.99
CA HIS A 106 2.74 -4.78 -9.09
C HIS A 106 1.88 -5.55 -8.09
N VAL A 107 1.53 -4.93 -6.97
CA VAL A 107 0.57 -5.52 -6.05
C VAL A 107 -0.81 -5.56 -6.71
N ALA A 108 -1.22 -4.43 -7.32
CA ALA A 108 -2.52 -4.37 -7.99
C ALA A 108 -2.58 -5.37 -9.14
N ALA A 109 -1.47 -5.58 -9.82
CA ALA A 109 -1.40 -6.53 -10.93
C ALA A 109 -1.23 -7.99 -10.49
N SER A 110 -1.17 -8.21 -9.20
CA SER A 110 -1.01 -9.54 -8.59
C SER A 110 0.35 -10.18 -8.85
N SER A 111 1.35 -9.38 -9.22
CA SER A 111 2.71 -9.89 -9.37
C SER A 111 3.39 -10.01 -8.03
N ILE A 112 3.03 -9.16 -7.08
CA ILE A 112 3.59 -9.20 -5.74
C ILE A 112 2.49 -9.68 -4.80
N ASP A 113 2.74 -10.77 -4.11
CA ASP A 113 1.76 -11.32 -3.18
C ASP A 113 1.90 -10.66 -1.80
N ARG A 114 1.04 -11.03 -0.90
CA ARG A 114 1.00 -10.44 0.43
C ARG A 114 2.30 -10.68 1.21
N GLU A 115 2.87 -11.87 1.07
CA GLU A 115 4.07 -12.21 1.80
C GLU A 115 5.26 -11.37 1.35
N LEU A 116 5.45 -11.26 0.04
CA LEU A 116 6.54 -10.44 -0.49
C LEU A 116 6.32 -8.97 -0.12
N LEU A 117 5.08 -8.49 -0.20
CA LEU A 117 4.77 -7.13 0.17
C LEU A 117 5.12 -6.87 1.64
N ALA A 118 4.81 -7.82 2.52
CA ALA A 118 5.13 -7.67 3.95
C ALA A 118 6.63 -7.49 4.14
N ASP A 119 7.43 -8.27 3.43
CA ASP A 119 8.88 -8.18 3.56
C ASP A 119 9.41 -6.87 2.98
N LEU A 120 8.81 -6.40 1.90
CA LEU A 120 9.21 -5.12 1.31
C LEU A 120 8.88 -3.95 2.23
N ILE A 121 7.71 -3.98 2.85
CA ILE A 121 7.33 -2.93 3.78
C ILE A 121 8.23 -2.97 5.01
N SER A 122 8.50 -4.15 5.53
CA SER A 122 9.37 -4.29 6.69
C SER A 122 10.77 -3.74 6.40
N ALA A 123 11.31 -4.07 5.23
CA ALA A 123 12.63 -3.58 4.84
C ALA A 123 12.65 -2.05 4.75
N THR A 124 11.59 -1.47 4.21
CA THR A 124 11.52 -0.02 4.09
C THR A 124 11.46 0.65 5.45
N LEU A 125 10.65 0.12 6.35
CA LEU A 125 10.51 0.70 7.67
C LEU A 125 11.80 0.53 8.51
N ASN A 126 12.52 -0.54 8.26
CA ASN A 126 13.75 -0.79 8.99
C ASN A 126 15.00 -0.30 8.26
N LYS A 127 14.80 0.36 7.13
CA LYS A 127 15.88 0.90 6.31
C LYS A 127 16.87 -0.17 5.85
N ASP A 128 16.36 -1.37 5.63
CA ASP A 128 17.17 -2.48 5.15
C ASP A 128 16.99 -2.52 3.62
N THR A 129 17.49 -1.49 2.95
CA THR A 129 17.25 -1.35 1.53
C THR A 129 18.28 -2.08 0.67
N ASP A 130 19.32 -2.64 1.27
CA ASP A 130 20.33 -3.36 0.51
C ASP A 130 20.21 -4.87 0.65
N ASN A 131 19.03 -5.35 0.93
CA ASN A 131 18.80 -6.78 1.09
C ASN A 131 18.79 -7.43 -0.29
N GLU A 132 19.86 -8.11 -0.64
CA GLU A 132 20.01 -8.70 -1.96
C GLU A 132 18.99 -9.81 -2.23
N GLU A 133 18.70 -10.60 -1.22
CA GLU A 133 17.73 -11.68 -1.39
C GLU A 133 16.36 -11.12 -1.69
N LEU A 134 15.97 -10.07 -1.01
CA LEU A 134 14.68 -9.45 -1.22
C LEU A 134 14.59 -8.81 -2.61
N LYS A 135 15.67 -8.18 -3.07
CA LYS A 135 15.71 -7.62 -4.40
C LYS A 135 15.55 -8.70 -5.47
N LEU A 136 16.18 -9.84 -5.25
CA LEU A 136 16.05 -10.94 -6.21
C LEU A 136 14.64 -11.51 -6.22
N ARG A 137 14.01 -11.61 -5.06
CA ARG A 137 12.63 -12.08 -4.99
C ARG A 137 11.71 -11.13 -5.73
N LEU A 138 11.94 -9.84 -5.58
CA LEU A 138 11.12 -8.84 -6.24
C LEU A 138 11.28 -8.92 -7.75
N LEU A 139 12.52 -9.00 -8.23
CA LEU A 139 12.76 -9.09 -9.65
C LEU A 139 12.15 -10.36 -10.24
N ASN A 140 12.26 -11.47 -9.52
CA ASN A 140 11.70 -12.71 -9.98
C ASN A 140 10.17 -12.66 -10.05
N ALA A 141 9.55 -12.06 -9.05
CA ALA A 141 8.10 -11.96 -9.02
C ALA A 141 7.57 -11.13 -10.19
N ILE A 142 8.25 -10.01 -10.47
CA ILE A 142 7.85 -9.15 -11.55
C ILE A 142 8.08 -9.84 -12.90
N SER A 143 9.23 -10.48 -13.07
CA SER A 143 9.56 -11.12 -14.33
C SER A 143 8.64 -12.29 -14.65
N VAL A 144 8.35 -13.12 -13.67
CA VAL A 144 7.56 -14.30 -13.91
C VAL A 144 6.11 -13.95 -14.22
N ASN A 145 5.54 -13.06 -13.42
CA ASN A 145 4.14 -12.77 -13.58
C ASN A 145 3.84 -11.72 -14.63
N GLY A 146 4.79 -10.83 -14.88
CA GLY A 146 4.58 -9.80 -15.85
C GLY A 146 5.09 -10.17 -17.20
N GLY A 147 5.95 -11.19 -17.24
CA GLY A 147 6.61 -11.47 -18.48
C GLY A 147 5.76 -12.12 -19.51
N GLY A 148 4.63 -12.60 -19.09
CA GLY A 148 3.83 -13.33 -20.02
C GLY A 148 3.24 -12.52 -21.09
N GLU A 149 3.02 -11.28 -20.90
CA GLU A 149 2.34 -10.59 -21.85
C GLU A 149 2.73 -9.25 -22.04
N ASP A 150 3.60 -8.76 -21.40
CA ASP A 150 3.89 -7.48 -21.59
C ASP A 150 5.18 -7.14 -21.83
N TYR A 151 5.73 -7.76 -22.73
CA TYR A 151 6.99 -7.43 -22.98
C TYR A 151 7.22 -6.19 -23.54
N GLU A 152 6.35 -5.68 -24.19
CA GLU A 152 6.61 -4.47 -24.84
C GLU A 152 6.49 -3.41 -23.92
N THR A 153 6.09 -3.61 -22.77
CA THR A 153 5.95 -2.54 -21.85
C THR A 153 7.27 -2.14 -21.38
N PRO A 154 7.73 -1.00 -21.70
CA PRO A 154 9.03 -0.59 -21.29
C PRO A 154 8.95 -0.36 -19.85
N LEU A 155 9.98 -0.47 -19.21
CA LEU A 155 9.99 -0.26 -17.81
C LEU A 155 10.20 1.14 -17.41
#